data_cbac79f295d541581ce0f4e449ad0d24
#
_entry.id   cbac79f295d541581ce0f4e449ad0d24
#
_cell.length_a   1.000
_cell.length_b   1.000
_cell.length_c   1.000
_cell.angle_alpha   90.00
_cell.angle_beta   90.00
_cell.angle_gamma   90.00
#
_symmetry.space_group_name_H-M   'P 1'
#
loop_
_entity.id
_entity.type
_entity.pdbx_description
1 polymer ?
#
loop_
_entity_poly.entity_id
_entity_poly.type
_entity_poly.pdbx_seq_one_letter_code
_entity_poly.pdbx_strand_id
1 'polypeptide(L)'
;MNVLSIGGSDPSSGAGIQSDIKTFENHGVYGLTVITAITSQNTQKISKILPISADIIKSQIESVLNDFKIDAIKIGMLYDTSIIKAVYSMIKKQKCPIIVDPIIESTTKTILLKKTAIKDYKKMIIPLATIITPNKQEAKILAGTSSIEKAAKKIQQLGAKNVIVTGYNESKNIIEDFILEPKKNYILKGKKIKIVNHGSGCNYSASIASSLALKRTIHDASQYAKEYVFQSIKNSKKIGKGISITHKNNSKIQEELSNSIIDFQNVKNGSKLIPECQTNFVFSKIKPKKIKNVLGVSGRLVKAGNEIIQAGELKYGGSQHVATAVIEVSKKFPKVRSAINIKYEPKLIVKAKKKGMNVISYDRKKESKNSKQKENSSISWGISSCLRSTTPDMIYHKGDIGKEPMIIIFGETPSEVIKKILLIQ
;
A
#
# COMPACT_ATOMS: atom_id res chain seq x y z
N MET A 1 -5.64 11.69 9.64
CA MET A 1 -5.94 12.20 8.29
C MET A 1 -7.33 11.75 7.91
N ASN A 2 -8.14 12.64 7.33
CA ASN A 2 -9.53 12.39 6.99
C ASN A 2 -9.69 12.30 5.48
N VAL A 3 -10.29 11.22 4.98
CA VAL A 3 -10.54 10.98 3.56
C VAL A 3 -12.04 10.88 3.31
N LEU A 4 -12.55 11.71 2.40
CA LEU A 4 -13.95 11.71 2.03
C LEU A 4 -14.18 10.84 0.79
N SER A 5 -15.05 9.83 0.90
CA SER A 5 -15.58 9.09 -0.24
C SER A 5 -16.94 9.64 -0.65
N ILE A 6 -17.08 9.99 -1.92
CA ILE A 6 -18.34 10.41 -2.55
C ILE A 6 -18.72 9.34 -3.58
N GLY A 7 -19.78 8.56 -3.33
CA GLY A 7 -20.11 7.44 -4.22
C GLY A 7 -21.39 6.70 -3.85
N GLY A 8 -21.67 5.63 -4.60
CA GLY A 8 -22.83 4.78 -4.37
C GLY A 8 -22.65 3.85 -3.18
N SER A 9 -23.76 3.50 -2.53
CA SER A 9 -23.83 2.53 -1.44
C SER A 9 -24.08 1.12 -2.00
N ASP A 10 -23.19 0.17 -1.69
CA ASP A 10 -23.30 -1.25 -2.00
C ASP A 10 -23.59 -2.07 -0.74
N PRO A 11 -24.85 -2.57 -0.54
CA PRO A 11 -25.22 -3.33 0.65
C PRO A 11 -24.48 -4.67 0.77
N SER A 12 -23.88 -5.19 -0.31
CA SER A 12 -23.02 -6.38 -0.23
C SER A 12 -21.63 -6.06 0.35
N SER A 13 -21.31 -4.77 0.52
CA SER A 13 -20.02 -4.29 1.02
C SER A 13 -18.80 -4.75 0.20
N GLY A 14 -19.03 -5.15 -1.06
CA GLY A 14 -17.97 -5.58 -1.98
C GLY A 14 -17.35 -4.42 -2.74
N ALA A 15 -18.12 -3.34 -2.98
CA ALA A 15 -17.69 -2.12 -3.65
C ALA A 15 -18.29 -0.89 -2.96
N GLY A 16 -18.39 0.24 -3.67
CA GLY A 16 -18.99 1.48 -3.19
C GLY A 16 -18.30 2.05 -1.97
N ILE A 17 -19.00 2.97 -1.28
CA ILE A 17 -18.48 3.64 -0.08
C ILE A 17 -18.11 2.66 1.04
N GLN A 18 -18.78 1.52 1.14
CA GLN A 18 -18.47 0.49 2.15
C GLN A 18 -17.10 -0.13 1.94
N SER A 19 -16.71 -0.38 0.70
CA SER A 19 -15.39 -0.86 0.34
C SER A 19 -14.32 0.21 0.55
N ASP A 20 -14.67 1.47 0.27
CA ASP A 20 -13.79 2.62 0.48
C ASP A 20 -13.48 2.80 1.97
N ILE A 21 -14.49 2.78 2.86
CA ILE A 21 -14.29 2.86 4.32
C ILE A 21 -13.38 1.75 4.82
N LYS A 22 -13.62 0.50 4.42
CA LYS A 22 -12.75 -0.63 4.80
C LYS A 22 -11.30 -0.41 4.36
N THR A 23 -11.11 0.19 3.18
CA THR A 23 -9.79 0.50 2.66
C THR A 23 -9.14 1.62 3.45
N PHE A 24 -9.88 2.68 3.79
CA PHE A 24 -9.40 3.79 4.62
C PHE A 24 -8.94 3.32 5.99
N GLU A 25 -9.76 2.53 6.68
CA GLU A 25 -9.40 1.92 7.97
C GLU A 25 -8.13 1.06 7.87
N ASN A 26 -8.01 0.25 6.83
CA ASN A 26 -6.81 -0.57 6.60
C ASN A 26 -5.54 0.26 6.34
N HIS A 27 -5.67 1.52 5.91
CA HIS A 27 -4.56 2.45 5.71
C HIS A 27 -4.32 3.38 6.91
N GLY A 28 -5.10 3.23 7.99
CA GLY A 28 -5.00 4.04 9.20
C GLY A 28 -5.44 5.50 9.00
N VAL A 29 -6.35 5.77 8.08
CA VAL A 29 -6.98 7.08 7.87
C VAL A 29 -8.47 7.00 8.22
N TYR A 30 -9.04 8.10 8.71
CA TYR A 30 -10.46 8.18 9.05
C TYR A 30 -11.30 8.39 7.79
N GLY A 31 -12.28 7.51 7.56
CA GLY A 31 -13.14 7.53 6.39
C GLY A 31 -14.46 8.28 6.64
N LEU A 32 -14.72 9.29 5.81
CA LEU A 32 -15.98 10.03 5.75
C LEU A 32 -16.71 9.67 4.45
N THR A 33 -18.04 9.77 4.42
CA THR A 33 -18.81 9.35 3.25
C THR A 33 -19.93 10.32 2.89
N VAL A 34 -20.19 10.39 1.58
CA VAL A 34 -21.37 11.01 0.95
C VAL A 34 -21.98 10.01 0.00
N ILE A 35 -23.26 9.70 0.17
CA ILE A 35 -23.99 8.75 -0.64
C ILE A 35 -24.60 9.47 -1.84
N THR A 36 -24.28 9.02 -3.06
CA THR A 36 -24.82 9.57 -4.32
C THR A 36 -25.97 8.73 -4.86
N ALA A 37 -25.98 7.43 -4.57
CA ALA A 37 -27.04 6.51 -4.95
C ALA A 37 -27.08 5.32 -3.97
N ILE A 38 -28.26 4.76 -3.76
CA ILE A 38 -28.43 3.50 -3.04
C ILE A 38 -28.71 2.41 -4.07
N THR A 39 -27.97 1.29 -3.98
CA THR A 39 -28.20 0.14 -4.85
C THR A 39 -28.87 -1.00 -4.09
N SER A 40 -29.76 -1.73 -4.76
CA SER A 40 -30.19 -3.07 -4.35
C SER A 40 -29.27 -4.05 -5.03
N GLN A 41 -28.18 -4.41 -4.37
CA GLN A 41 -27.05 -5.15 -4.94
C GLN A 41 -26.66 -6.34 -4.06
N ASN A 42 -26.24 -7.41 -4.70
CA ASN A 42 -25.60 -8.56 -4.08
C ASN A 42 -24.42 -9.04 -4.94
N THR A 43 -23.81 -10.17 -4.59
CA THR A 43 -22.66 -10.72 -5.31
C THR A 43 -22.95 -11.21 -6.73
N GLN A 44 -24.23 -11.26 -7.14
CA GLN A 44 -24.67 -11.75 -8.46
C GLN A 44 -25.11 -10.63 -9.38
N LYS A 45 -25.85 -9.61 -8.87
CA LYS A 45 -26.45 -8.55 -9.69
C LYS A 45 -26.77 -7.28 -8.91
N ILE A 46 -26.95 -6.21 -9.65
CA ILE A 46 -27.60 -4.96 -9.21
C ILE A 46 -29.01 -5.00 -9.77
N SER A 47 -30.04 -5.02 -8.91
CA SER A 47 -31.44 -5.11 -9.31
C SER A 47 -32.12 -3.74 -9.37
N LYS A 48 -31.72 -2.79 -8.53
CA LYS A 48 -32.26 -1.42 -8.52
C LYS A 48 -31.16 -0.41 -8.17
N ILE A 49 -31.29 0.81 -8.69
CA ILE A 49 -30.47 1.97 -8.36
C ILE A 49 -31.43 3.11 -8.01
N LEU A 50 -31.32 3.65 -6.81
CA LEU A 50 -32.03 4.85 -6.37
C LEU A 50 -31.05 6.01 -6.29
N PRO A 51 -31.03 6.96 -7.25
CA PRO A 51 -30.23 8.17 -7.16
C PRO A 51 -30.69 9.02 -5.99
N ILE A 52 -29.75 9.59 -5.25
CA ILE A 52 -30.03 10.56 -4.19
C ILE A 52 -30.23 11.95 -4.83
N SER A 53 -31.17 12.73 -4.33
CA SER A 53 -31.46 14.07 -4.84
C SER A 53 -30.26 15.00 -4.67
N ALA A 54 -30.09 15.94 -5.61
CA ALA A 54 -29.00 16.90 -5.62
C ALA A 54 -28.90 17.68 -4.30
N ASP A 55 -30.04 18.03 -3.69
CA ASP A 55 -30.08 18.82 -2.46
C ASP A 55 -29.59 18.01 -1.25
N ILE A 56 -29.99 16.74 -1.15
CA ILE A 56 -29.46 15.86 -0.10
C ILE A 56 -27.95 15.63 -0.26
N ILE A 57 -27.46 15.47 -1.50
CA ILE A 57 -26.02 15.32 -1.76
C ILE A 57 -25.26 16.57 -1.34
N LYS A 58 -25.76 17.76 -1.67
CA LYS A 58 -25.14 19.02 -1.24
C LYS A 58 -25.14 19.14 0.27
N SER A 59 -26.27 18.86 0.94
CA SER A 59 -26.38 18.90 2.40
C SER A 59 -25.42 17.93 3.08
N GLN A 60 -25.26 16.70 2.57
CA GLN A 60 -24.27 15.75 3.09
C GLN A 60 -22.84 16.31 2.97
N ILE A 61 -22.47 16.85 1.79
CA ILE A 61 -21.14 17.40 1.57
C ILE A 61 -20.90 18.60 2.48
N GLU A 62 -21.86 19.50 2.59
CA GLU A 62 -21.81 20.69 3.44
C GLU A 62 -21.60 20.32 4.90
N SER A 63 -22.39 19.37 5.42
CA SER A 63 -22.26 18.89 6.80
C SER A 63 -20.86 18.36 7.10
N VAL A 64 -20.29 17.59 6.15
CA VAL A 64 -18.93 17.04 6.32
C VAL A 64 -17.87 18.14 6.21
N LEU A 65 -17.96 19.04 5.24
CA LEU A 65 -16.95 20.09 5.01
C LEU A 65 -16.94 21.16 6.11
N ASN A 66 -18.09 21.39 6.78
CA ASN A 66 -18.19 22.37 7.86
C ASN A 66 -17.58 21.85 9.17
N ASP A 67 -17.51 20.54 9.38
CA ASP A 67 -17.03 19.93 10.62
C ASP A 67 -15.60 19.35 10.49
N PHE A 68 -15.27 18.79 9.34
CA PHE A 68 -14.01 18.05 9.16
C PHE A 68 -13.05 18.73 8.20
N LYS A 69 -11.78 18.78 8.58
CA LYS A 69 -10.70 19.05 7.65
C LYS A 69 -10.46 17.84 6.78
N ILE A 70 -10.61 17.99 5.46
CA ILE A 70 -10.43 16.91 4.48
C ILE A 70 -9.02 16.93 3.91
N ASP A 71 -8.32 15.79 4.00
CA ASP A 71 -6.95 15.62 3.51
C ASP A 71 -6.89 15.00 2.10
N ALA A 72 -7.94 14.27 1.67
CA ALA A 72 -8.14 13.81 0.29
C ALA A 72 -9.62 13.48 0.04
N ILE A 73 -10.05 13.54 -1.23
CA ILE A 73 -11.40 13.16 -1.67
C ILE A 73 -11.28 12.03 -2.70
N LYS A 74 -12.06 10.97 -2.53
CA LYS A 74 -12.27 9.94 -3.55
C LYS A 74 -13.68 10.11 -4.13
N ILE A 75 -13.78 10.21 -5.45
CA ILE A 75 -15.04 10.23 -6.20
C ILE A 75 -15.23 8.88 -6.88
N GLY A 76 -16.36 8.23 -6.61
CA GLY A 76 -16.79 6.99 -7.26
C GLY A 76 -18.00 7.21 -8.17
N MET A 77 -19.05 6.41 -7.96
CA MET A 77 -20.26 6.44 -8.77
C MET A 77 -21.01 7.78 -8.70
N LEU A 78 -21.23 8.42 -9.86
CA LEU A 78 -21.99 9.67 -10.03
C LEU A 78 -23.10 9.51 -11.09
N TYR A 79 -24.03 8.66 -10.88
CA TYR A 79 -25.01 8.08 -11.77
C TYR A 79 -25.53 8.97 -12.93
N ASP A 80 -25.82 10.27 -12.69
CA ASP A 80 -26.38 11.18 -13.72
C ASP A 80 -25.88 12.64 -13.58
N THR A 81 -26.30 13.47 -14.53
CA THR A 81 -25.92 14.90 -14.63
C THR A 81 -26.30 15.71 -13.40
N SER A 82 -27.44 15.41 -12.75
CA SER A 82 -27.86 16.16 -11.55
C SER A 82 -26.89 15.96 -10.40
N ILE A 83 -26.49 14.71 -10.16
CA ILE A 83 -25.51 14.31 -9.15
C ILE A 83 -24.14 14.94 -9.48
N ILE A 84 -23.71 14.87 -10.75
CA ILE A 84 -22.44 15.46 -11.20
C ILE A 84 -22.38 16.95 -10.87
N LYS A 85 -23.44 17.70 -11.22
CA LYS A 85 -23.52 19.14 -10.96
C LYS A 85 -23.52 19.45 -9.46
N ALA A 86 -24.26 18.69 -8.66
CA ALA A 86 -24.31 18.85 -7.21
C ALA A 86 -22.91 18.66 -6.60
N VAL A 87 -22.24 17.52 -6.87
CA VAL A 87 -20.90 17.23 -6.38
C VAL A 87 -19.89 18.28 -6.85
N TYR A 88 -19.86 18.60 -8.15
CA TYR A 88 -18.95 19.61 -8.70
C TYR A 88 -19.09 20.96 -7.99
N SER A 89 -20.32 21.44 -7.80
CA SER A 89 -20.57 22.75 -7.18
C SER A 89 -19.94 22.86 -5.78
N MET A 90 -19.97 21.78 -5.00
CA MET A 90 -19.53 21.73 -3.62
C MET A 90 -18.01 21.53 -3.47
N ILE A 91 -17.38 20.78 -4.39
CA ILE A 91 -15.97 20.39 -4.20
C ILE A 91 -14.97 21.12 -5.12
N LYS A 92 -15.41 21.88 -6.13
CA LYS A 92 -14.53 22.56 -7.11
C LYS A 92 -13.51 23.53 -6.51
N LYS A 93 -13.73 24.00 -5.29
CA LYS A 93 -12.82 24.90 -4.56
C LYS A 93 -11.91 24.18 -3.57
N GLN A 94 -12.04 22.86 -3.44
CA GLN A 94 -11.21 22.09 -2.51
C GLN A 94 -9.77 22.02 -3.01
N LYS A 95 -8.82 22.23 -2.09
CA LYS A 95 -7.37 22.24 -2.39
C LYS A 95 -6.69 20.89 -2.12
N CYS A 96 -7.37 19.96 -1.46
CA CYS A 96 -6.84 18.63 -1.20
C CYS A 96 -6.82 17.78 -2.48
N PRO A 97 -6.00 16.70 -2.55
CA PRO A 97 -6.01 15.77 -3.66
C PRO A 97 -7.39 15.16 -3.90
N ILE A 98 -7.83 15.14 -5.17
CA ILE A 98 -9.08 14.49 -5.59
C ILE A 98 -8.76 13.31 -6.49
N ILE A 99 -9.19 12.13 -6.07
CA ILE A 99 -9.00 10.87 -6.79
C ILE A 99 -10.34 10.49 -7.42
N VAL A 100 -10.33 10.36 -8.74
CA VAL A 100 -11.53 10.06 -9.53
C VAL A 100 -11.47 8.63 -10.04
N ASP A 101 -12.41 7.81 -9.58
CA ASP A 101 -12.66 6.47 -10.10
C ASP A 101 -13.85 6.55 -11.07
N PRO A 102 -13.63 6.51 -12.41
CA PRO A 102 -14.67 6.80 -13.38
C PRO A 102 -15.57 5.59 -13.64
N ILE A 103 -16.30 5.18 -12.62
CA ILE A 103 -17.15 3.99 -12.65
C ILE A 103 -18.29 4.20 -13.64
N ILE A 104 -18.16 3.64 -14.85
CA ILE A 104 -19.17 3.73 -15.93
C ILE A 104 -20.08 2.51 -15.91
N GLU A 105 -19.51 1.32 -15.70
CA GLU A 105 -20.23 0.04 -15.72
C GLU A 105 -19.75 -0.86 -14.59
N SER A 106 -20.66 -1.61 -13.98
CA SER A 106 -20.32 -2.59 -12.94
C SER A 106 -19.66 -3.84 -13.52
N THR A 107 -19.03 -4.65 -12.67
CA THR A 107 -18.53 -5.99 -13.04
C THR A 107 -19.64 -6.88 -13.60
N THR A 108 -20.90 -6.67 -13.18
CA THR A 108 -22.09 -7.39 -13.66
C THR A 108 -22.78 -6.72 -14.84
N LYS A 109 -22.11 -5.80 -15.54
CA LYS A 109 -22.60 -5.11 -16.75
C LYS A 109 -23.79 -4.16 -16.56
N THR A 110 -24.02 -3.71 -15.34
CA THR A 110 -25.04 -2.68 -15.06
C THR A 110 -24.44 -1.29 -15.29
N ILE A 111 -25.17 -0.39 -15.98
CA ILE A 111 -24.76 1.00 -16.21
C ILE A 111 -24.83 1.76 -14.89
N LEU A 112 -23.69 2.33 -14.48
CA LEU A 112 -23.50 3.11 -13.25
C LEU A 112 -23.27 4.61 -13.50
N LEU A 113 -23.02 4.98 -14.76
CA LEU A 113 -23.02 6.36 -15.25
C LEU A 113 -23.86 6.41 -16.54
N LYS A 114 -24.97 7.17 -16.52
CA LYS A 114 -25.82 7.31 -17.70
C LYS A 114 -25.02 7.86 -18.89
N LYS A 115 -25.22 7.32 -20.07
CA LYS A 115 -24.55 7.77 -21.32
C LYS A 115 -24.71 9.28 -21.55
N THR A 116 -25.90 9.82 -21.25
CA THR A 116 -26.22 11.26 -21.35
C THR A 116 -25.38 12.13 -20.42
N ALA A 117 -24.88 11.57 -19.30
CA ALA A 117 -24.08 12.28 -18.32
C ALA A 117 -22.57 12.28 -18.60
N ILE A 118 -22.09 11.49 -19.57
CA ILE A 118 -20.65 11.36 -19.86
C ILE A 118 -20.05 12.71 -20.30
N LYS A 119 -20.81 13.53 -21.05
CA LYS A 119 -20.34 14.85 -21.48
C LYS A 119 -20.09 15.78 -20.28
N ASP A 120 -21.01 15.80 -19.33
CA ASP A 120 -20.89 16.62 -18.12
C ASP A 120 -19.80 16.07 -17.19
N TYR A 121 -19.67 14.75 -17.07
CA TYR A 121 -18.60 14.10 -16.34
C TYR A 121 -17.20 14.53 -16.87
N LYS A 122 -17.02 14.50 -18.19
CA LYS A 122 -15.77 14.96 -18.85
C LYS A 122 -15.50 16.45 -18.59
N LYS A 123 -16.54 17.28 -18.63
CA LYS A 123 -16.41 18.74 -18.47
C LYS A 123 -16.20 19.19 -17.04
N MET A 124 -16.80 18.50 -16.06
CA MET A 124 -16.86 18.97 -14.68
C MET A 124 -15.99 18.15 -13.73
N ILE A 125 -15.97 16.83 -13.85
CA ILE A 125 -15.32 15.96 -12.86
C ILE A 125 -13.86 15.68 -13.22
N ILE A 126 -13.57 15.35 -14.49
CA ILE A 126 -12.20 15.06 -14.92
C ILE A 126 -11.23 16.20 -14.62
N PRO A 127 -11.58 17.50 -14.85
CA PRO A 127 -10.68 18.62 -14.53
C PRO A 127 -10.34 18.78 -13.03
N LEU A 128 -11.15 18.22 -12.14
CA LEU A 128 -10.87 18.24 -10.70
C LEU A 128 -9.83 17.18 -10.27
N ALA A 129 -9.60 16.18 -11.12
CA ALA A 129 -8.82 15.03 -10.75
C ALA A 129 -7.32 15.33 -10.55
N THR A 130 -6.83 15.16 -9.33
CA THR A 130 -5.39 15.02 -9.10
C THR A 130 -4.91 13.73 -9.73
N ILE A 131 -5.69 12.66 -9.59
CA ILE A 131 -5.48 11.36 -10.26
C ILE A 131 -6.84 10.82 -10.70
N ILE A 132 -6.91 10.31 -11.94
CA ILE A 132 -8.04 9.53 -12.42
C ILE A 132 -7.59 8.09 -12.71
N THR A 133 -8.40 7.08 -12.33
CA THR A 133 -8.02 5.65 -12.34
C THR A 133 -8.91 4.79 -13.26
N PRO A 134 -9.09 5.11 -14.55
CA PRO A 134 -9.91 4.31 -15.44
C PRO A 134 -9.30 2.92 -15.68
N ASN A 135 -10.14 1.90 -15.80
CA ASN A 135 -9.73 0.67 -16.45
C ASN A 135 -9.64 0.84 -17.98
N LYS A 136 -9.17 -0.18 -18.68
CA LYS A 136 -8.99 -0.14 -20.16
C LYS A 136 -10.27 0.27 -20.91
N GLN A 137 -11.43 -0.23 -20.49
CA GLN A 137 -12.71 0.04 -21.15
C GLN A 137 -13.22 1.46 -20.86
N GLU A 138 -13.11 1.89 -19.63
CA GLU A 138 -13.44 3.26 -19.21
C GLU A 138 -12.55 4.29 -19.92
N ALA A 139 -11.24 4.01 -20.00
CA ALA A 139 -10.31 4.87 -20.74
C ALA A 139 -10.71 5.01 -22.21
N LYS A 140 -11.11 3.89 -22.85
CA LYS A 140 -11.62 3.90 -24.23
C LYS A 140 -12.89 4.76 -24.37
N ILE A 141 -13.85 4.63 -23.47
CA ILE A 141 -15.11 5.40 -23.49
C ILE A 141 -14.83 6.90 -23.28
N LEU A 142 -13.98 7.22 -22.32
CA LEU A 142 -13.65 8.61 -22.00
C LEU A 142 -12.85 9.28 -23.13
N ALA A 143 -11.91 8.57 -23.75
CA ALA A 143 -11.00 9.14 -24.74
C ALA A 143 -11.41 8.91 -26.20
N GLY A 144 -12.33 7.98 -26.48
CA GLY A 144 -12.73 7.60 -27.84
C GLY A 144 -11.63 6.88 -28.65
N THR A 145 -10.68 6.22 -27.97
CA THR A 145 -9.58 5.47 -28.61
C THR A 145 -9.19 4.25 -27.80
N SER A 146 -8.77 3.19 -28.48
CA SER A 146 -8.31 1.94 -27.85
C SER A 146 -6.82 1.94 -27.50
N SER A 147 -6.04 2.89 -28.06
CA SER A 147 -4.62 3.06 -27.70
C SER A 147 -4.51 3.64 -26.30
N ILE A 148 -3.91 2.91 -25.38
CA ILE A 148 -3.83 3.28 -23.96
C ILE A 148 -3.08 4.58 -23.76
N GLU A 149 -1.95 4.75 -24.42
CA GLU A 149 -1.16 5.99 -24.31
C GLU A 149 -1.92 7.21 -24.87
N LYS A 150 -2.56 7.05 -26.05
CA LYS A 150 -3.40 8.10 -26.61
C LYS A 150 -4.60 8.40 -25.72
N ALA A 151 -5.21 7.38 -25.13
CA ALA A 151 -6.34 7.55 -24.21
C ALA A 151 -5.94 8.32 -22.96
N ALA A 152 -4.82 7.95 -22.33
CA ALA A 152 -4.31 8.63 -21.16
C ALA A 152 -3.98 10.10 -21.44
N LYS A 153 -3.31 10.40 -22.58
CA LYS A 153 -3.02 11.77 -23.01
C LYS A 153 -4.30 12.60 -23.24
N LYS A 154 -5.31 12.03 -23.90
CA LYS A 154 -6.60 12.71 -24.10
C LYS A 154 -7.33 12.99 -22.79
N ILE A 155 -7.32 12.03 -21.84
CA ILE A 155 -7.92 12.23 -20.52
C ILE A 155 -7.17 13.32 -19.75
N GLN A 156 -5.85 13.37 -19.86
CA GLN A 156 -5.04 14.44 -19.27
C GLN A 156 -5.36 15.80 -19.92
N GLN A 157 -5.56 15.87 -21.24
CA GLN A 157 -6.00 17.07 -21.95
C GLN A 157 -7.40 17.53 -21.54
N LEU A 158 -8.26 16.65 -21.06
CA LEU A 158 -9.54 17.02 -20.45
C LEU A 158 -9.39 17.67 -19.06
N GLY A 159 -8.17 17.76 -18.52
CA GLY A 159 -7.84 18.48 -17.29
C GLY A 159 -7.39 17.64 -16.12
N ALA A 160 -7.38 16.30 -16.19
CA ALA A 160 -6.82 15.48 -15.13
C ALA A 160 -5.31 15.71 -15.00
N LYS A 161 -4.79 15.89 -13.79
CA LYS A 161 -3.35 16.11 -13.59
C LYS A 161 -2.53 14.84 -13.87
N ASN A 162 -3.01 13.70 -13.43
CA ASN A 162 -2.36 12.40 -13.62
C ASN A 162 -3.41 11.35 -14.01
N VAL A 163 -3.01 10.39 -14.84
CA VAL A 163 -3.88 9.31 -15.31
C VAL A 163 -3.23 7.97 -15.03
N ILE A 164 -3.97 7.07 -14.42
CA ILE A 164 -3.54 5.67 -14.19
C ILE A 164 -4.53 4.76 -14.90
N VAL A 165 -4.14 4.19 -16.04
CA VAL A 165 -4.98 3.18 -16.70
C VAL A 165 -4.68 1.82 -16.09
N THR A 166 -5.62 1.33 -15.27
CA THR A 166 -5.44 0.10 -14.51
C THR A 166 -5.67 -1.14 -15.36
N GLY A 167 -4.83 -2.18 -15.18
CA GLY A 167 -5.01 -3.47 -15.84
C GLY A 167 -5.05 -3.38 -17.37
N TYR A 168 -4.31 -2.45 -17.98
CA TYR A 168 -4.36 -2.23 -19.42
C TYR A 168 -3.76 -3.39 -20.22
N ASN A 169 -2.78 -4.08 -19.63
CA ASN A 169 -2.15 -5.25 -20.22
C ASN A 169 -2.09 -6.38 -19.20
N GLU A 170 -2.43 -7.58 -19.64
CA GLU A 170 -2.46 -8.75 -18.80
C GLU A 170 -1.79 -9.93 -19.51
N SER A 171 -0.86 -10.57 -18.83
CA SER A 171 -0.29 -11.86 -19.23
C SER A 171 -0.71 -12.95 -18.24
N LYS A 172 -0.19 -14.17 -18.42
CA LYS A 172 -0.53 -15.33 -17.55
C LYS A 172 -0.35 -15.04 -16.06
N ASN A 173 0.70 -14.28 -15.68
CA ASN A 173 1.09 -14.04 -14.27
C ASN A 173 1.30 -12.57 -13.92
N ILE A 174 1.15 -11.64 -14.87
CA ILE A 174 1.45 -10.22 -14.69
C ILE A 174 0.25 -9.39 -15.10
N ILE A 175 -0.02 -8.33 -14.34
CA ILE A 175 -0.98 -7.27 -14.65
C ILE A 175 -0.24 -5.93 -14.61
N GLU A 176 -0.44 -5.10 -15.63
CA GLU A 176 0.26 -3.84 -15.81
C GLU A 176 -0.72 -2.66 -15.75
N ASP A 177 -0.29 -1.59 -15.07
CA ASP A 177 -0.96 -0.29 -15.09
C ASP A 177 -0.08 0.70 -15.85
N PHE A 178 -0.67 1.52 -16.70
CA PHE A 178 0.00 2.62 -17.38
C PHE A 178 -0.22 3.90 -16.61
N ILE A 179 0.86 4.56 -16.19
CA ILE A 179 0.81 5.79 -15.41
C ILE A 179 1.36 6.93 -16.25
N LEU A 180 0.57 8.01 -16.35
CA LEU A 180 0.94 9.25 -17.02
C LEU A 180 0.91 10.39 -16.00
N GLU A 181 2.07 10.94 -15.71
CA GLU A 181 2.29 12.17 -14.96
C GLU A 181 2.62 13.33 -15.94
N PRO A 182 2.60 14.61 -15.54
CA PRO A 182 2.83 15.72 -16.45
C PRO A 182 4.17 15.69 -17.22
N LYS A 183 5.20 15.10 -16.62
CA LYS A 183 6.57 15.09 -17.19
C LYS A 183 7.09 13.70 -17.56
N LYS A 184 6.38 12.63 -17.20
CA LYS A 184 6.85 11.25 -17.42
C LYS A 184 5.69 10.28 -17.53
N ASN A 185 5.95 9.16 -18.17
CA ASN A 185 5.08 7.99 -18.08
C ASN A 185 5.91 6.76 -17.71
N TYR A 186 5.25 5.78 -17.13
CA TYR A 186 5.87 4.50 -16.79
C TYR A 186 4.82 3.41 -16.60
N ILE A 187 5.28 2.16 -16.59
CA ILE A 187 4.46 0.98 -16.40
C ILE A 187 4.72 0.43 -15.00
N LEU A 188 3.65 0.24 -14.24
CA LEU A 188 3.70 -0.43 -12.95
C LEU A 188 3.25 -1.87 -13.10
N LYS A 189 4.18 -2.82 -12.91
CA LYS A 189 3.92 -4.26 -13.00
C LYS A 189 3.51 -4.84 -11.65
N GLY A 190 2.58 -5.80 -11.66
CA GLY A 190 2.16 -6.54 -10.48
C GLY A 190 1.81 -7.98 -10.81
N LYS A 191 1.75 -8.84 -9.79
CA LYS A 191 1.32 -10.24 -9.95
C LYS A 191 -0.18 -10.31 -10.24
N LYS A 192 -0.58 -11.14 -11.21
CA LYS A 192 -1.98 -11.40 -11.54
C LYS A 192 -2.51 -12.59 -10.76
N ILE A 193 -3.72 -12.45 -10.22
CA ILE A 193 -4.48 -13.55 -9.62
C ILE A 193 -5.69 -13.84 -10.51
N LYS A 194 -5.88 -15.11 -10.86
CA LYS A 194 -7.00 -15.57 -11.72
C LYS A 194 -8.28 -15.77 -10.92
N ILE A 195 -8.76 -14.72 -10.25
CA ILE A 195 -10.02 -14.74 -9.51
C ILE A 195 -10.88 -13.59 -10.01
N VAL A 196 -12.09 -13.88 -10.45
CA VAL A 196 -13.10 -12.84 -10.71
C VAL A 196 -13.56 -12.31 -9.36
N ASN A 197 -13.40 -11.01 -9.16
CA ASN A 197 -13.67 -10.37 -7.88
C ASN A 197 -14.47 -9.08 -8.08
N HIS A 198 -15.09 -8.64 -6.97
CA HIS A 198 -15.84 -7.39 -6.88
C HIS A 198 -15.13 -6.41 -5.95
N GLY A 199 -14.99 -5.15 -6.38
CA GLY A 199 -14.46 -4.05 -5.58
C GLY A 199 -12.98 -3.73 -5.74
N SER A 200 -12.23 -4.45 -6.61
CA SER A 200 -10.80 -4.16 -6.81
C SER A 200 -10.51 -2.73 -7.31
N GLY A 201 -11.34 -2.16 -8.19
CA GLY A 201 -11.21 -0.77 -8.66
C GLY A 201 -11.42 0.23 -7.52
N CYS A 202 -12.51 0.07 -6.74
CA CYS A 202 -12.78 0.92 -5.58
C CYS A 202 -11.65 0.83 -4.55
N ASN A 203 -11.15 -0.37 -4.26
CA ASN A 203 -10.00 -0.55 -3.36
C ASN A 203 -8.73 0.16 -3.87
N TYR A 204 -8.50 0.12 -5.19
CA TYR A 204 -7.34 0.77 -5.80
C TYR A 204 -7.40 2.30 -5.63
N SER A 205 -8.51 2.90 -6.05
CA SER A 205 -8.72 4.35 -5.95
C SER A 205 -8.77 4.85 -4.51
N ALA A 206 -9.40 4.10 -3.59
CA ALA A 206 -9.44 4.41 -2.17
C ALA A 206 -8.05 4.30 -1.50
N SER A 207 -7.24 3.29 -1.89
CA SER A 207 -5.86 3.14 -1.43
C SER A 207 -4.96 4.31 -1.88
N ILE A 208 -5.14 4.79 -3.13
CA ILE A 208 -4.45 5.99 -3.62
C ILE A 208 -4.87 7.21 -2.80
N ALA A 209 -6.18 7.40 -2.55
CA ALA A 209 -6.68 8.52 -1.76
C ALA A 209 -6.08 8.53 -0.35
N SER A 210 -6.07 7.39 0.32
CA SER A 210 -5.43 7.22 1.62
C SER A 210 -3.93 7.57 1.59
N SER A 211 -3.23 7.08 0.57
CA SER A 211 -1.79 7.32 0.41
C SER A 211 -1.46 8.80 0.18
N LEU A 212 -2.24 9.50 -0.64
CA LEU A 212 -2.05 10.94 -0.86
C LEU A 212 -2.43 11.77 0.37
N ALA A 213 -3.46 11.38 1.13
CA ALA A 213 -3.76 11.99 2.43
C ALA A 213 -2.58 11.87 3.40
N LEU A 214 -1.85 10.75 3.36
CA LEU A 214 -0.62 10.50 4.12
C LEU A 214 0.63 11.16 3.50
N LYS A 215 0.47 12.04 2.49
CA LYS A 215 1.53 12.81 1.82
C LYS A 215 2.56 11.97 1.06
N ARG A 216 2.20 10.76 0.62
CA ARG A 216 3.05 9.94 -0.25
C ARG A 216 3.10 10.50 -1.67
N THR A 217 4.15 10.15 -2.41
CA THR A 217 4.26 10.49 -3.84
C THR A 217 3.24 9.69 -4.67
N ILE A 218 2.98 10.11 -5.91
CA ILE A 218 2.07 9.38 -6.81
C ILE A 218 2.61 7.98 -7.11
N HIS A 219 3.92 7.87 -7.31
CA HIS A 219 4.57 6.59 -7.54
C HIS A 219 4.34 5.63 -6.35
N ASP A 220 4.65 6.06 -5.13
CA ASP A 220 4.45 5.25 -3.93
C ASP A 220 2.98 4.90 -3.72
N ALA A 221 2.07 5.89 -3.87
CA ALA A 221 0.63 5.67 -3.76
C ALA A 221 0.13 4.59 -4.73
N SER A 222 0.65 4.59 -5.96
CA SER A 222 0.30 3.60 -6.98
C SER A 222 0.83 2.21 -6.65
N GLN A 223 2.07 2.12 -6.15
CA GLN A 223 2.66 0.84 -5.69
C GLN A 223 1.88 0.26 -4.50
N TYR A 224 1.58 1.10 -3.49
CA TYR A 224 0.78 0.67 -2.34
C TYR A 224 -0.61 0.20 -2.76
N ALA A 225 -1.28 0.93 -3.65
CA ALA A 225 -2.59 0.57 -4.15
C ALA A 225 -2.57 -0.77 -4.90
N LYS A 226 -1.55 -0.98 -5.74
CA LYS A 226 -1.38 -2.23 -6.49
C LYS A 226 -1.15 -3.43 -5.58
N GLU A 227 -0.27 -3.31 -4.59
CA GLU A 227 -0.03 -4.36 -3.59
C GLU A 227 -1.26 -4.59 -2.71
N TYR A 228 -1.93 -3.52 -2.27
CA TYR A 228 -3.17 -3.61 -1.50
C TYR A 228 -4.23 -4.41 -2.24
N VAL A 229 -4.48 -4.10 -3.52
CA VAL A 229 -5.45 -4.82 -4.36
C VAL A 229 -5.04 -6.27 -4.57
N PHE A 230 -3.75 -6.53 -4.84
CA PHE A 230 -3.26 -7.90 -4.96
C PHE A 230 -3.57 -8.73 -3.70
N GLN A 231 -3.25 -8.21 -2.51
CA GLN A 231 -3.54 -8.89 -1.25
C GLN A 231 -5.06 -9.03 -1.00
N SER A 232 -5.85 -8.02 -1.37
CA SER A 232 -7.31 -8.05 -1.22
C SER A 232 -7.96 -9.11 -2.12
N ILE A 233 -7.45 -9.30 -3.35
CA ILE A 233 -7.90 -10.36 -4.26
C ILE A 233 -7.43 -11.73 -3.76
N LYS A 234 -6.18 -11.85 -3.33
CA LYS A 234 -5.62 -13.11 -2.78
C LYS A 234 -6.43 -13.63 -1.59
N ASN A 235 -6.89 -12.71 -0.75
CA ASN A 235 -7.69 -13.01 0.44
C ASN A 235 -9.20 -12.91 0.19
N SER A 236 -9.65 -12.78 -1.07
CA SER A 236 -11.07 -12.66 -1.41
C SER A 236 -11.86 -13.87 -0.91
N LYS A 237 -13.08 -13.62 -0.46
CA LYS A 237 -13.96 -14.65 0.08
C LYS A 237 -15.21 -14.80 -0.77
N LYS A 238 -15.61 -16.04 -1.04
CA LYS A 238 -16.89 -16.39 -1.62
C LYS A 238 -17.93 -16.52 -0.50
N ILE A 239 -18.43 -15.37 -0.01
CA ILE A 239 -19.40 -15.32 1.10
C ILE A 239 -20.85 -15.25 0.61
N GLY A 240 -21.07 -14.99 -0.69
CA GLY A 240 -22.36 -15.03 -1.35
C GLY A 240 -22.40 -16.07 -2.46
N LYS A 241 -23.55 -16.18 -3.15
CA LYS A 241 -23.75 -17.12 -4.26
C LYS A 241 -23.08 -16.69 -5.59
N GLY A 242 -22.63 -15.43 -5.69
CA GLY A 242 -22.02 -14.85 -6.89
C GLY A 242 -20.49 -14.81 -6.87
N ILE A 243 -19.93 -13.70 -7.39
CA ILE A 243 -18.50 -13.47 -7.46
C ILE A 243 -17.87 -13.21 -6.07
N SER A 244 -16.59 -13.53 -5.93
CA SER A 244 -15.87 -13.30 -4.69
C SER A 244 -15.74 -11.81 -4.39
N ILE A 245 -15.87 -11.45 -3.12
CA ILE A 245 -15.66 -10.09 -2.63
C ILE A 245 -14.19 -9.94 -2.22
N THR A 246 -13.56 -8.87 -2.66
CA THR A 246 -12.22 -8.50 -2.20
C THR A 246 -12.24 -8.30 -0.69
N HIS A 247 -11.33 -8.96 -0.01
CA HIS A 247 -11.27 -8.88 1.45
C HIS A 247 -9.80 -8.77 1.87
N LYS A 248 -9.44 -7.67 2.51
CA LYS A 248 -8.14 -7.57 3.13
C LYS A 248 -8.28 -7.82 4.62
N ASN A 249 -7.93 -9.01 5.03
CA ASN A 249 -7.76 -9.36 6.43
C ASN A 249 -6.25 -9.39 6.71
N ASN A 250 -5.55 -8.30 6.43
CA ASN A 250 -4.18 -8.21 6.88
C ASN A 250 -4.22 -7.97 8.38
N SER A 251 -3.50 -8.80 9.11
CA SER A 251 -3.11 -8.38 10.44
C SER A 251 -2.36 -7.04 10.27
N LYS A 252 -2.61 -6.08 11.13
CA LYS A 252 -1.90 -4.78 11.18
C LYS A 252 -0.38 -4.96 10.99
N ILE A 253 0.16 -6.05 11.53
CA ILE A 253 1.56 -6.49 11.38
C ILE A 253 1.96 -6.68 9.91
N GLN A 254 1.13 -7.33 9.10
CA GLN A 254 1.46 -7.60 7.70
C GLN A 254 1.42 -6.34 6.86
N GLU A 255 0.49 -5.46 7.14
CA GLU A 255 0.36 -4.18 6.45
C GLU A 255 1.51 -3.24 6.76
N GLU A 256 1.83 -3.05 8.04
CA GLU A 256 2.94 -2.20 8.48
C GLU A 256 4.27 -2.68 7.89
N LEU A 257 4.52 -4.00 7.88
CA LEU A 257 5.75 -4.54 7.28
C LEU A 257 5.76 -4.38 5.76
N SER A 258 4.65 -4.66 5.07
CA SER A 258 4.54 -4.49 3.61
C SER A 258 4.82 -3.05 3.18
N ASN A 259 4.20 -2.10 3.88
CA ASN A 259 4.40 -0.68 3.62
C ASN A 259 5.86 -0.28 3.81
N SER A 260 6.48 -0.70 4.91
CA SER A 260 7.88 -0.37 5.18
C SER A 260 8.88 -1.06 4.24
N ILE A 261 8.53 -2.21 3.66
CA ILE A 261 9.33 -2.81 2.58
C ILE A 261 9.31 -1.92 1.35
N ILE A 262 8.15 -1.38 0.97
CA ILE A 262 8.03 -0.44 -0.15
C ILE A 262 8.84 0.84 0.14
N ASP A 263 8.75 1.37 1.37
CA ASP A 263 9.57 2.51 1.78
C ASP A 263 11.07 2.20 1.63
N PHE A 264 11.52 1.01 2.05
CA PHE A 264 12.92 0.59 1.90
C PHE A 264 13.35 0.46 0.45
N GLN A 265 12.49 -0.06 -0.43
CA GLN A 265 12.75 -0.16 -1.87
C GLN A 265 12.95 1.22 -2.52
N ASN A 266 12.30 2.26 -1.98
CA ASN A 266 12.37 3.63 -2.47
C ASN A 266 13.46 4.48 -1.79
N VAL A 267 14.22 3.91 -0.85
CA VAL A 267 15.35 4.61 -0.22
C VAL A 267 16.42 4.93 -1.28
N LYS A 268 16.82 6.19 -1.39
CA LYS A 268 17.87 6.63 -2.33
C LYS A 268 19.15 5.82 -2.10
N ASN A 269 19.68 5.19 -3.16
CA ASN A 269 20.81 4.25 -3.06
C ASN A 269 20.60 3.06 -2.09
N GLY A 270 19.38 2.73 -1.75
CA GLY A 270 19.05 1.64 -0.83
C GLY A 270 19.62 0.28 -1.26
N SER A 271 19.75 0.04 -2.58
CA SER A 271 20.36 -1.17 -3.13
C SER A 271 21.82 -1.40 -2.67
N LYS A 272 22.54 -0.33 -2.32
CA LYS A 272 23.91 -0.42 -1.77
C LYS A 272 23.93 -0.94 -0.33
N LEU A 273 22.80 -0.90 0.37
CA LEU A 273 22.66 -1.42 1.73
C LEU A 273 22.37 -2.92 1.76
N ILE A 274 22.12 -3.56 0.61
CA ILE A 274 21.87 -5.00 0.54
C ILE A 274 23.21 -5.75 0.66
N PRO A 275 23.37 -6.63 1.68
CA PRO A 275 24.56 -7.48 1.81
C PRO A 275 24.55 -8.62 0.78
N GLU A 276 25.67 -9.35 0.64
CA GLU A 276 25.76 -10.51 -0.25
C GLU A 276 24.78 -11.61 0.14
N CYS A 277 24.63 -11.87 1.43
CA CYS A 277 23.63 -12.80 1.96
C CYS A 277 22.19 -12.29 1.85
N GLN A 278 21.99 -11.12 1.25
CA GLN A 278 20.70 -10.45 1.03
C GLN A 278 20.01 -9.97 2.33
N THR A 279 18.98 -9.14 2.18
CA THR A 279 18.27 -8.52 3.30
C THR A 279 16.98 -9.26 3.63
N ASN A 280 16.68 -9.37 4.90
CA ASN A 280 15.33 -9.67 5.35
C ASN A 280 14.84 -8.58 6.30
N PHE A 281 13.57 -8.21 6.16
CA PHE A 281 12.87 -7.27 7.00
C PHE A 281 11.75 -8.00 7.72
N VAL A 282 11.69 -7.89 9.05
CA VAL A 282 10.77 -8.66 9.86
C VAL A 282 9.98 -7.81 10.83
N PHE A 283 8.76 -8.28 11.14
CA PHE A 283 7.92 -7.71 12.18
C PHE A 283 7.21 -8.80 12.98
N SER A 284 7.29 -8.77 14.29
CA SER A 284 6.78 -9.82 15.16
C SER A 284 5.42 -9.53 15.77
N LYS A 285 4.70 -10.57 16.17
CA LYS A 285 3.63 -10.48 17.17
C LYS A 285 4.19 -9.97 18.50
N ILE A 286 3.31 -9.52 19.38
CA ILE A 286 3.71 -9.12 20.74
C ILE A 286 4.29 -10.33 21.48
N LYS A 287 5.46 -10.15 22.15
CA LYS A 287 6.19 -11.18 22.90
C LYS A 287 6.42 -12.48 22.08
N PRO A 288 7.17 -12.41 20.96
CA PRO A 288 7.37 -13.57 20.10
C PRO A 288 8.23 -14.61 20.81
N LYS A 289 7.79 -15.88 20.83
CA LYS A 289 8.53 -17.00 21.44
C LYS A 289 9.16 -17.93 20.41
N LYS A 290 8.64 -17.95 19.19
CA LYS A 290 9.04 -18.86 18.10
C LYS A 290 9.13 -18.10 16.79
N ILE A 291 9.96 -18.56 15.87
CA ILE A 291 10.13 -17.94 14.53
C ILE A 291 8.78 -17.78 13.80
N LYS A 292 7.85 -18.71 13.96
CA LYS A 292 6.48 -18.62 13.42
C LYS A 292 5.61 -17.48 14.02
N ASN A 293 6.10 -16.75 15.00
CA ASN A 293 5.46 -15.52 15.50
C ASN A 293 6.02 -14.26 14.84
N VAL A 294 7.00 -14.39 13.96
CA VAL A 294 7.69 -13.30 13.27
C VAL A 294 7.37 -13.38 11.77
N LEU A 295 6.83 -12.31 11.22
CA LEU A 295 6.56 -12.15 9.81
C LEU A 295 7.83 -11.66 9.11
N GLY A 296 8.16 -12.20 7.95
CA GLY A 296 9.31 -11.81 7.15
C GLY A 296 9.16 -12.24 5.69
N VAL A 297 10.06 -11.79 4.83
CA VAL A 297 10.05 -12.15 3.40
C VAL A 297 10.65 -13.54 3.21
N SER A 298 9.90 -14.50 2.66
CA SER A 298 10.35 -15.90 2.47
C SER A 298 11.52 -16.05 1.49
N GLY A 299 11.62 -15.17 0.48
CA GLY A 299 12.67 -15.12 -0.54
C GLY A 299 13.64 -13.95 -0.40
N ARG A 300 13.60 -13.22 0.71
CA ARG A 300 14.44 -12.03 1.01
C ARG A 300 14.17 -10.82 0.10
N LEU A 301 14.79 -9.70 0.43
CA LEU A 301 14.93 -8.52 -0.41
C LEU A 301 16.29 -8.60 -1.09
N VAL A 302 16.30 -8.57 -2.41
CA VAL A 302 17.49 -8.80 -3.23
C VAL A 302 17.84 -7.55 -4.03
N LYS A 303 19.13 -7.35 -4.25
CA LYS A 303 19.63 -6.32 -5.15
C LYS A 303 19.50 -6.78 -6.61
N ALA A 304 18.84 -5.97 -7.45
CA ALA A 304 18.74 -6.17 -8.88
C ALA A 304 19.16 -4.87 -9.59
N GLY A 305 20.44 -4.78 -9.95
CA GLY A 305 21.01 -3.52 -10.45
C GLY A 305 20.99 -2.43 -9.36
N ASN A 306 20.28 -1.34 -9.64
CA ASN A 306 20.07 -0.24 -8.68
C ASN A 306 18.77 -0.35 -7.87
N GLU A 307 17.98 -1.40 -8.11
CA GLU A 307 16.69 -1.62 -7.46
C GLU A 307 16.79 -2.67 -6.35
N ILE A 308 15.80 -2.64 -5.46
CA ILE A 308 15.57 -3.66 -4.44
C ILE A 308 14.30 -4.42 -4.82
N ILE A 309 14.39 -5.73 -5.00
CA ILE A 309 13.25 -6.58 -5.36
C ILE A 309 12.89 -7.48 -4.18
N GLN A 310 11.59 -7.58 -3.88
CA GLN A 310 11.08 -8.59 -2.97
C GLN A 310 10.94 -9.93 -3.71
N ALA A 311 11.86 -10.87 -3.44
CA ALA A 311 11.94 -12.15 -4.15
C ALA A 311 10.93 -13.21 -3.69
N GLY A 312 10.21 -12.96 -2.59
CA GLY A 312 9.20 -13.89 -2.06
C GLY A 312 8.06 -13.20 -1.36
N GLU A 313 7.11 -13.98 -0.83
CA GLU A 313 5.95 -13.47 -0.11
C GLU A 313 6.25 -13.18 1.36
N LEU A 314 5.45 -12.29 1.97
CA LEU A 314 5.41 -12.13 3.43
C LEU A 314 4.79 -13.38 4.06
N LYS A 315 5.54 -14.04 4.94
CA LYS A 315 5.13 -15.27 5.61
C LYS A 315 5.61 -15.29 7.05
N TYR A 316 4.76 -15.75 7.96
CA TYR A 316 5.20 -16.07 9.32
C TYR A 316 6.22 -17.22 9.28
N GLY A 317 7.41 -16.98 9.84
CA GLY A 317 8.55 -17.89 9.72
C GLY A 317 9.36 -17.74 8.43
N GLY A 318 9.08 -16.72 7.61
CA GLY A 318 9.77 -16.45 6.33
C GLY A 318 11.22 -16.00 6.47
N SER A 319 11.67 -15.64 7.67
CA SER A 319 13.06 -15.32 7.99
C SER A 319 13.52 -16.19 9.17
N GLN A 320 14.76 -16.66 9.12
CA GLN A 320 15.38 -17.39 10.23
C GLN A 320 16.24 -16.44 11.09
N HIS A 321 17.27 -15.87 10.49
CA HIS A 321 18.31 -15.10 11.19
C HIS A 321 17.79 -13.80 11.81
N VAL A 322 17.13 -12.95 11.05
CA VAL A 322 16.61 -11.65 11.56
C VAL A 322 15.44 -11.87 12.52
N ALA A 323 14.63 -12.93 12.29
CA ALA A 323 13.59 -13.30 13.25
C ALA A 323 14.16 -13.75 14.59
N THR A 324 15.23 -14.56 14.59
CA THR A 324 15.94 -14.95 15.82
C THR A 324 16.49 -13.72 16.54
N ALA A 325 17.08 -12.75 15.83
CA ALA A 325 17.56 -11.52 16.43
C ALA A 325 16.44 -10.73 17.13
N VAL A 326 15.28 -10.56 16.49
CA VAL A 326 14.13 -9.91 17.13
C VAL A 326 13.64 -10.66 18.36
N ILE A 327 13.54 -11.98 18.29
CA ILE A 327 13.11 -12.80 19.43
C ILE A 327 14.06 -12.62 20.62
N GLU A 328 15.38 -12.66 20.39
CA GLU A 328 16.37 -12.51 21.45
C GLU A 328 16.30 -11.12 22.09
N VAL A 329 16.27 -10.04 21.29
CA VAL A 329 16.15 -8.67 21.79
C VAL A 329 14.84 -8.49 22.55
N SER A 330 13.71 -9.02 22.02
CA SER A 330 12.39 -8.84 22.63
C SER A 330 12.22 -9.55 23.99
N LYS A 331 13.06 -10.53 24.33
CA LYS A 331 13.07 -11.15 25.65
C LYS A 331 13.38 -10.13 26.76
N LYS A 332 14.32 -9.20 26.49
CA LYS A 332 14.74 -8.14 27.42
C LYS A 332 14.01 -6.82 27.16
N PHE A 333 13.69 -6.52 25.89
CA PHE A 333 13.04 -5.30 25.44
C PHE A 333 11.75 -5.63 24.66
N PRO A 334 10.63 -5.91 25.34
CA PRO A 334 9.40 -6.43 24.73
C PRO A 334 8.74 -5.51 23.69
N LYS A 335 9.07 -4.22 23.69
CA LYS A 335 8.59 -3.24 22.70
C LYS A 335 9.28 -3.41 21.35
N VAL A 336 10.53 -3.90 21.32
CA VAL A 336 11.27 -4.14 20.07
C VAL A 336 10.66 -5.33 19.35
N ARG A 337 10.06 -5.07 18.19
CA ARG A 337 9.30 -6.06 17.42
C ARG A 337 9.70 -6.15 15.97
N SER A 338 10.50 -5.21 15.47
CA SER A 338 10.92 -5.14 14.08
C SER A 338 12.43 -5.06 13.95
N ALA A 339 12.98 -5.65 12.89
CA ALA A 339 14.38 -5.51 12.52
C ALA A 339 14.60 -5.77 11.04
N ILE A 340 15.70 -5.18 10.53
CA ILE A 340 16.23 -5.39 9.18
C ILE A 340 17.74 -5.63 9.26
N ASN A 341 18.26 -6.55 8.44
CA ASN A 341 19.70 -6.66 8.26
C ASN A 341 20.15 -5.89 7.02
N ILE A 342 21.24 -5.16 7.14
CA ILE A 342 21.87 -4.40 6.07
C ILE A 342 23.37 -4.68 6.01
N LYS A 343 23.99 -4.30 4.89
CA LYS A 343 25.43 -4.42 4.66
C LYS A 343 26.23 -3.67 5.73
N TYR A 344 27.30 -4.30 6.19
CA TYR A 344 28.25 -3.67 7.12
C TYR A 344 29.06 -2.59 6.42
N GLU A 345 28.94 -1.37 6.89
CA GLU A 345 29.82 -0.25 6.50
C GLU A 345 30.20 0.57 7.73
N PRO A 346 31.51 0.72 8.04
CA PRO A 346 31.97 1.47 9.23
C PRO A 346 31.40 2.90 9.32
N LYS A 347 31.23 3.57 8.17
CA LYS A 347 30.67 4.93 8.13
C LYS A 347 29.23 5.01 8.64
N LEU A 348 28.40 3.96 8.43
CA LEU A 348 27.03 3.92 8.95
C LEU A 348 27.02 3.83 10.47
N ILE A 349 27.96 3.07 11.05
CA ILE A 349 28.12 2.94 12.50
C ILE A 349 28.51 4.27 13.13
N VAL A 350 29.47 5.00 12.52
CA VAL A 350 29.90 6.32 12.98
C VAL A 350 28.74 7.32 12.92
N LYS A 351 27.97 7.33 11.80
CA LYS A 351 26.79 8.19 11.68
C LYS A 351 25.73 7.86 12.72
N ALA A 352 25.43 6.56 12.94
CA ALA A 352 24.46 6.13 13.93
C ALA A 352 24.81 6.65 15.34
N LYS A 353 26.07 6.49 15.76
CA LYS A 353 26.55 7.02 17.03
C LYS A 353 26.43 8.54 17.12
N LYS A 354 26.81 9.29 16.06
CA LYS A 354 26.65 10.75 16.00
C LYS A 354 25.20 11.21 16.10
N LYS A 355 24.26 10.39 15.65
CA LYS A 355 22.81 10.64 15.74
C LYS A 355 22.19 10.18 17.06
N GLY A 356 23.01 9.77 18.05
CA GLY A 356 22.56 9.36 19.38
C GLY A 356 21.96 7.97 19.45
N MET A 357 22.10 7.14 18.40
CA MET A 357 21.61 5.76 18.41
C MET A 357 22.45 4.89 19.38
N ASN A 358 21.76 4.00 20.09
CA ASN A 358 22.43 2.98 20.91
C ASN A 358 22.97 1.86 20.03
N VAL A 359 24.29 1.92 19.76
CA VAL A 359 25.01 0.99 18.88
C VAL A 359 25.89 0.06 19.69
N ILE A 360 25.60 -1.24 19.62
CA ILE A 360 26.37 -2.29 20.30
C ILE A 360 26.93 -3.29 19.30
N SER A 361 27.89 -4.10 19.71
CA SER A 361 28.50 -5.12 18.86
C SER A 361 28.90 -6.37 19.64
N TYR A 362 29.03 -7.46 18.92
CA TYR A 362 29.62 -8.69 19.44
C TYR A 362 30.71 -9.21 18.52
N ASP A 363 31.66 -9.97 19.09
CA ASP A 363 32.77 -10.57 18.36
C ASP A 363 32.51 -12.07 18.12
N ARG A 364 32.27 -12.44 16.85
CA ARG A 364 32.02 -13.82 16.47
C ARG A 364 33.18 -14.77 16.72
N LYS A 365 34.41 -14.26 16.82
CA LYS A 365 35.59 -15.08 17.17
C LYS A 365 35.48 -15.69 18.57
N LYS A 366 34.73 -15.05 19.47
CA LYS A 366 34.48 -15.52 20.85
C LYS A 366 33.37 -16.56 20.94
N GLU A 367 32.75 -16.95 19.83
CA GLU A 367 31.68 -17.94 19.79
C GLU A 367 32.21 -19.35 20.09
N SER A 368 31.51 -20.07 20.99
CA SER A 368 31.89 -21.43 21.35
C SER A 368 31.70 -22.42 20.19
N LYS A 369 32.53 -23.47 20.13
CA LYS A 369 32.43 -24.54 19.10
C LYS A 369 31.03 -25.15 19.05
N ASN A 370 30.39 -25.38 20.20
CA ASN A 370 29.04 -25.94 20.29
C ASN A 370 27.95 -25.01 19.70
N SER A 371 28.12 -23.70 19.80
CA SER A 371 27.21 -22.72 19.23
C SER A 371 27.36 -22.67 17.71
N LYS A 372 28.56 -22.85 17.16
CA LYS A 372 28.83 -22.84 15.71
C LYS A 372 28.18 -24.02 14.96
N GLN A 373 27.91 -25.13 15.63
CA GLN A 373 27.36 -26.36 15.01
C GLN A 373 25.83 -26.38 14.90
N LYS A 374 25.10 -25.57 15.69
CA LYS A 374 23.62 -25.56 15.65
C LYS A 374 23.13 -24.40 14.82
N GLU A 375 22.22 -24.66 13.88
CA GLU A 375 21.58 -23.66 13.05
C GLU A 375 20.87 -22.58 13.89
N ASN A 376 21.11 -21.31 13.58
CA ASN A 376 20.61 -20.12 14.29
C ASN A 376 21.14 -19.88 15.72
N SER A 377 21.92 -20.78 16.32
CA SER A 377 22.45 -20.58 17.68
C SER A 377 23.51 -19.45 17.73
N SER A 378 24.27 -19.27 16.66
CA SER A 378 25.25 -18.19 16.53
C SER A 378 24.66 -16.80 16.71
N ILE A 379 23.48 -16.54 16.13
CA ILE A 379 22.80 -15.24 16.23
C ILE A 379 22.21 -15.06 17.64
N SER A 380 21.56 -16.09 18.16
CA SER A 380 21.01 -16.06 19.52
C SER A 380 22.12 -15.79 20.54
N TRP A 381 23.25 -16.52 20.45
CA TRP A 381 24.41 -16.30 21.30
C TRP A 381 24.98 -14.87 21.16
N GLY A 382 25.25 -14.44 19.93
CA GLY A 382 25.84 -13.13 19.66
C GLY A 382 25.00 -11.96 20.19
N ILE A 383 23.69 -12.00 19.92
CA ILE A 383 22.75 -10.99 20.43
C ILE A 383 22.72 -11.01 21.96
N SER A 384 22.50 -12.20 22.58
CA SER A 384 22.40 -12.31 24.04
C SER A 384 23.67 -11.87 24.75
N SER A 385 24.86 -12.15 24.19
CA SER A 385 26.14 -11.80 24.79
C SER A 385 26.42 -10.28 24.84
N CYS A 386 25.83 -9.50 23.92
CA CYS A 386 26.08 -8.07 23.83
C CYS A 386 24.97 -7.18 24.43
N LEU A 387 23.78 -7.73 24.77
CA LEU A 387 22.67 -6.93 25.29
C LEU A 387 22.98 -6.31 26.64
N ARG A 388 22.86 -4.98 26.74
CA ARG A 388 23.04 -4.15 27.94
C ARG A 388 21.67 -3.75 28.52
N SER A 389 21.67 -2.82 29.49
CA SER A 389 20.46 -2.31 30.14
C SER A 389 19.59 -1.42 29.23
N THR A 390 20.14 -0.86 28.18
CA THR A 390 19.45 0.04 27.24
C THR A 390 19.04 -0.68 25.96
N THR A 391 17.89 -0.29 25.41
CA THR A 391 17.35 -0.86 24.15
C THR A 391 18.32 -0.57 23.00
N PRO A 392 18.78 -1.58 22.24
CA PRO A 392 19.65 -1.36 21.10
C PRO A 392 18.87 -0.83 19.89
N ASP A 393 19.41 0.22 19.24
CA ASP A 393 18.95 0.65 17.91
C ASP A 393 19.66 -0.13 16.81
N MET A 394 20.91 -0.47 17.03
CA MET A 394 21.78 -1.15 16.07
C MET A 394 22.67 -2.15 16.75
N ILE A 395 22.74 -3.36 16.21
CA ILE A 395 23.71 -4.39 16.61
C ILE A 395 24.52 -4.79 15.38
N TYR A 396 25.85 -4.87 15.49
CA TYR A 396 26.69 -5.28 14.38
C TYR A 396 27.77 -6.30 14.81
N HIS A 397 28.28 -7.02 13.82
CA HIS A 397 29.49 -7.85 13.94
C HIS A 397 30.37 -7.69 12.69
N LYS A 398 31.68 -7.90 12.84
CA LYS A 398 32.65 -7.78 11.75
C LYS A 398 32.84 -9.08 10.94
N GLY A 399 31.96 -10.06 11.15
CA GLY A 399 32.07 -11.37 10.50
C GLY A 399 33.04 -12.33 11.18
N ASP A 400 33.26 -13.47 10.54
CA ASP A 400 34.23 -14.51 10.87
C ASP A 400 34.52 -15.31 9.59
N ILE A 401 35.44 -16.27 9.59
CA ILE A 401 35.72 -17.12 8.44
C ILE A 401 34.42 -17.73 7.90
N GLY A 402 34.09 -17.44 6.61
CA GLY A 402 32.85 -17.89 5.96
C GLY A 402 31.58 -17.19 6.45
N LYS A 403 31.66 -16.09 7.20
CA LYS A 403 30.51 -15.34 7.71
C LYS A 403 30.66 -13.85 7.41
N GLU A 404 29.77 -13.33 6.58
CA GLU A 404 29.73 -11.93 6.17
C GLU A 404 29.54 -10.99 7.37
N PRO A 405 30.27 -9.84 7.43
CA PRO A 405 29.99 -8.77 8.39
C PRO A 405 28.58 -8.19 8.18
N MET A 406 27.88 -7.84 9.26
CA MET A 406 26.49 -7.43 9.15
C MET A 406 26.10 -6.39 10.21
N ILE A 407 25.15 -5.53 9.84
CA ILE A 407 24.43 -4.63 10.73
C ILE A 407 22.98 -5.09 10.80
N ILE A 408 22.39 -5.13 11.99
CA ILE A 408 20.97 -5.31 12.23
C ILE A 408 20.42 -4.07 12.93
N ILE A 409 19.40 -3.43 12.35
CA ILE A 409 18.72 -2.27 12.91
C ILE A 409 17.39 -2.72 13.49
N PHE A 410 17.10 -2.24 14.72
CA PHE A 410 15.92 -2.62 15.50
C PHE A 410 14.97 -1.44 15.70
N GLY A 411 13.68 -1.74 15.88
CA GLY A 411 12.65 -0.76 16.22
C GLY A 411 11.40 -1.42 16.82
N GLU A 412 10.53 -0.60 17.40
CA GLU A 412 9.22 -1.06 17.88
C GLU A 412 8.32 -1.39 16.69
N THR A 413 8.44 -0.62 15.60
CA THR A 413 7.69 -0.79 14.34
C THR A 413 8.62 -0.83 13.13
N PRO A 414 8.16 -1.40 12.00
CA PRO A 414 8.92 -1.34 10.74
C PRO A 414 9.19 0.10 10.26
N SER A 415 8.24 1.01 10.43
CA SER A 415 8.40 2.42 10.05
C SER A 415 9.52 3.11 10.85
N GLU A 416 9.68 2.78 12.15
CA GLU A 416 10.80 3.28 12.96
C GLU A 416 12.14 2.78 12.45
N VAL A 417 12.22 1.52 12.03
CA VAL A 417 13.43 0.94 11.43
C VAL A 417 13.81 1.71 10.16
N ILE A 418 12.84 2.04 9.29
CA ILE A 418 13.10 2.85 8.09
C ILE A 418 13.60 4.25 8.46
N LYS A 419 12.98 4.92 9.44
CA LYS A 419 13.45 6.23 9.91
C LYS A 419 14.91 6.17 10.37
N LYS A 420 15.31 5.14 11.09
CA LYS A 420 16.70 4.93 11.54
C LYS A 420 17.65 4.73 10.33
N ILE A 421 17.23 4.02 9.29
CA ILE A 421 18.02 3.88 8.05
C ILE A 421 18.24 5.23 7.39
N LEU A 422 17.17 6.02 7.22
CA LEU A 422 17.25 7.35 6.61
C LEU A 422 18.15 8.33 7.38
N LEU A 423 18.21 8.21 8.70
CA LEU A 423 19.09 9.06 9.55
C LEU A 423 20.58 8.78 9.35
N ILE A 424 20.95 7.56 8.93
CA ILE A 424 22.35 7.13 8.81
C ILE A 424 22.86 7.07 7.38
N GLN A 425 22.00 7.22 6.41
CA GLN A 425 22.34 7.29 4.99
C GLN A 425 22.83 8.67 4.56
#